data_164ed38993bd5d70dabb18b2a6305155
#
_entry.id   164ed38993bd5d70dabb18b2a6305155
#
_cell.length_a   1.000
_cell.length_b   1.000
_cell.length_c   1.000
_cell.angle_alpha   90.00
_cell.angle_beta   90.00
_cell.angle_gamma   90.00
#
_symmetry.space_group_name_H-M   'P 1'
#
loop_
_entity.id
_entity.type
_entity.pdbx_description
1 polymer ?
#
loop_
_entity_poly.entity_id
_entity_poly.type
_entity_poly.pdbx_seq_one_letter_code
_entity_poly.pdbx_strand_id
1 'polypeptide(L)'
;MKNVLTATFLTCICITGSAQINHGYPIDPVPFTSVKVTDNFWGQRLQASREVTIPLAFSKCEETGRYENFVKAAHPSDTYKVEGFSFDDTDVYKTIEGASYSLQTYPDKKLQKYIDSVLVIVAGAQEPDGYLYTARTMNPKHPHNWAGKERWVAVENLSHEFYNLGHMIEGAVAHYQATGKRNFLDIAIKYADCVCREIGNGPQQKKYVPGHQIAEMALVKLYMATGDKKYLDQAKFFLDTRGYTSRKDAYSQAHKPVVEQDEAVGHAVRAVYMYSGMADVAAITGDSSYIKAIDKIWDNIVSKKIYITGGIGARHAGEAFGNNYELPNQSAYCETCAAIGNVYMNYRLFLLHGDAKYFDVLERTLYNGLISGVSLDGGSFFYPNPLSSNGKYSRKPWFGCACCPSNVSRFIPSLPGYVYAVKNDQVYVNLYLSNKAELKVDKKKILLEQETGYPWNGDIRLKITQGNQDFTMKLRIPGWVRGNVLPGDLYSYADNQKPAYQVSVNGQTVESDVNDGYLSIARKWKKGDVVEV
;
A
#
# COMPACT_ATOMS: atom_id res chain seq x y z
N MET A 1 7.12 38.15 60.92
CA MET A 1 6.75 38.30 59.48
C MET A 1 7.24 37.08 58.76
N LYS A 2 6.32 36.17 58.40
CA LYS A 2 6.63 34.93 57.68
C LYS A 2 6.26 35.15 56.22
N ASN A 3 7.26 35.11 55.32
CA ASN A 3 7.03 35.16 53.87
C ASN A 3 6.63 33.77 53.39
N VAL A 4 5.42 33.66 52.87
CA VAL A 4 4.95 32.47 52.14
C VAL A 4 5.26 32.67 50.66
N LEU A 5 6.18 31.88 50.11
CA LEU A 5 6.40 31.78 48.64
C LEU A 5 5.35 30.84 48.06
N THR A 6 4.47 31.39 47.24
CA THR A 6 3.52 30.62 46.44
C THR A 6 4.19 30.20 45.13
N ALA A 7 4.50 28.92 45.00
CA ALA A 7 5.01 28.36 43.74
C ALA A 7 3.82 28.05 42.79
N THR A 8 3.73 28.78 41.69
CA THR A 8 2.75 28.54 40.63
C THR A 8 3.28 27.45 39.71
N PHE A 9 2.69 26.26 39.77
CA PHE A 9 2.96 25.20 38.81
C PHE A 9 2.26 25.52 37.49
N LEU A 10 3.04 25.86 36.47
CA LEU A 10 2.54 25.94 35.07
C LEU A 10 2.42 24.51 34.51
N THR A 11 1.22 23.99 34.48
CA THR A 11 0.93 22.71 33.80
C THR A 11 0.93 22.95 32.30
N CYS A 12 2.00 22.54 31.61
CA CYS A 12 2.06 22.51 30.17
C CYS A 12 1.15 21.38 29.65
N ILE A 13 -0.06 21.70 29.22
CA ILE A 13 -0.95 20.79 28.53
C ILE A 13 -0.39 20.65 27.11
N CYS A 14 0.35 19.57 26.84
CA CYS A 14 0.66 19.14 25.49
C CYS A 14 -0.64 18.70 24.82
N ILE A 15 -1.27 19.60 24.09
CA ILE A 15 -2.34 19.24 23.15
C ILE A 15 -1.65 18.54 21.98
N THR A 16 -1.63 17.21 22.00
CA THR A 16 -1.34 16.40 20.82
C THR A 16 -2.55 16.47 19.89
N GLY A 17 -2.70 17.59 19.20
CA GLY A 17 -3.57 17.69 18.04
C GLY A 17 -2.96 16.84 16.95
N SER A 18 -3.49 15.65 16.69
CA SER A 18 -3.26 14.97 15.43
C SER A 18 -3.80 15.90 14.32
N ALA A 19 -2.89 16.61 13.66
CA ALA A 19 -3.25 17.36 12.46
C ALA A 19 -3.91 16.37 11.49
N GLN A 20 -5.15 16.64 11.13
CA GLN A 20 -5.86 15.85 10.13
C GLN A 20 -5.11 16.06 8.81
N ILE A 21 -4.41 15.01 8.36
CA ILE A 21 -3.62 15.05 7.12
C ILE A 21 -4.63 15.20 5.98
N ASN A 22 -4.59 16.33 5.28
CA ASN A 22 -5.38 16.51 4.07
C ASN A 22 -4.75 15.65 2.97
N HIS A 23 -5.38 14.52 2.66
CA HIS A 23 -4.90 13.58 1.65
C HIS A 23 -5.06 14.07 0.21
N GLY A 24 -5.69 15.22 -0.01
CA GLY A 24 -5.96 15.76 -1.35
C GLY A 24 -7.01 14.99 -2.16
N TYR A 25 -7.41 13.82 -1.72
CA TYR A 25 -8.44 13.03 -2.38
C TYR A 25 -9.85 13.58 -2.11
N PRO A 26 -10.79 13.48 -3.09
CA PRO A 26 -12.19 13.84 -2.89
C PRO A 26 -12.90 13.00 -1.83
N ILE A 27 -12.40 11.78 -1.57
CA ILE A 27 -12.93 10.83 -0.60
C ILE A 27 -11.82 10.53 0.41
N ASP A 28 -12.11 10.68 1.69
CA ASP A 28 -11.16 10.44 2.77
C ASP A 28 -11.12 8.97 3.17
N PRO A 29 -9.93 8.34 3.24
CA PRO A 29 -9.79 7.00 3.78
C PRO A 29 -10.11 6.97 5.28
N VAL A 30 -10.83 5.93 5.73
CA VAL A 30 -10.94 5.66 7.16
C VAL A 30 -9.66 5.00 7.65
N PRO A 31 -8.99 5.52 8.69
CA PRO A 31 -7.78 4.91 9.21
C PRO A 31 -8.00 3.44 9.60
N PHE A 32 -7.08 2.55 9.23
CA PHE A 32 -7.20 1.13 9.57
C PHE A 32 -7.29 0.89 11.09
N THR A 33 -6.72 1.78 11.91
CA THR A 33 -6.80 1.76 13.37
C THR A 33 -8.20 2.04 13.91
N SER A 34 -9.07 2.63 13.09
CA SER A 34 -10.47 2.90 13.43
C SER A 34 -11.39 1.70 13.18
N VAL A 35 -10.87 0.60 12.61
CA VAL A 35 -11.64 -0.58 12.23
C VAL A 35 -11.03 -1.82 12.88
N LYS A 36 -11.75 -2.41 13.83
CA LYS A 36 -11.34 -3.64 14.51
C LYS A 36 -12.07 -4.83 13.90
N VAL A 37 -11.35 -5.66 13.16
CA VAL A 37 -11.87 -6.88 12.55
C VAL A 37 -12.21 -7.91 13.62
N THR A 38 -13.36 -8.58 13.46
CA THR A 38 -13.89 -9.58 14.41
C THR A 38 -14.35 -10.87 13.74
N ASP A 39 -14.17 -11.00 12.42
CA ASP A 39 -14.53 -12.21 11.68
C ASP A 39 -13.51 -13.36 11.84
N ASN A 40 -13.89 -14.53 11.34
CA ASN A 40 -13.04 -15.71 11.34
C ASN A 40 -12.25 -15.89 10.03
N PHE A 41 -12.45 -15.04 9.01
CA PHE A 41 -11.72 -15.13 7.76
C PHE A 41 -10.50 -14.22 7.77
N TRP A 42 -10.68 -12.90 7.94
CA TRP A 42 -9.58 -11.93 7.99
C TRP A 42 -8.93 -11.86 9.36
N GLY A 43 -9.71 -12.06 10.44
CA GLY A 43 -9.18 -12.06 11.81
C GLY A 43 -8.09 -13.10 12.02
N GLN A 44 -8.26 -14.33 11.51
CA GLN A 44 -7.21 -15.37 11.55
C GLN A 44 -5.96 -14.97 10.76
N ARG A 45 -6.11 -14.34 9.59
CA ARG A 45 -5.00 -13.89 8.76
C ARG A 45 -4.23 -12.72 9.39
N LEU A 46 -4.93 -11.79 10.03
CA LEU A 46 -4.32 -10.72 10.81
C LEU A 46 -3.53 -11.27 12.00
N GLN A 47 -4.08 -12.30 12.67
CA GLN A 47 -3.39 -13.00 13.76
C GLN A 47 -2.15 -13.72 13.25
N ALA A 48 -2.26 -14.52 12.18
CA ALA A 48 -1.12 -15.21 11.57
C ALA A 48 -0.04 -14.23 11.10
N SER A 49 -0.44 -13.09 10.53
CA SER A 49 0.52 -12.03 10.16
C SER A 49 1.31 -11.52 11.36
N ARG A 50 0.62 -11.23 12.49
CA ARG A 50 1.25 -10.73 13.71
C ARG A 50 2.14 -11.78 14.39
N GLU A 51 1.66 -13.03 14.48
CA GLU A 51 2.28 -14.07 15.31
C GLU A 51 3.29 -14.92 14.55
N VAL A 52 3.21 -14.97 13.21
CA VAL A 52 4.05 -15.82 12.37
C VAL A 52 4.77 -15.01 11.29
N THR A 53 4.04 -14.31 10.40
CA THR A 53 4.65 -13.70 9.20
C THR A 53 5.65 -12.61 9.56
N ILE A 54 5.31 -11.67 10.45
CA ILE A 54 6.19 -10.57 10.86
C ILE A 54 7.41 -11.09 11.63
N PRO A 55 7.26 -11.96 12.66
CA PRO A 55 8.42 -12.57 13.33
C PRO A 55 9.32 -13.36 12.39
N LEU A 56 8.76 -14.15 11.47
CA LEU A 56 9.51 -14.89 10.46
C LEU A 56 10.31 -13.92 9.57
N ALA A 57 9.71 -12.83 9.11
CA ALA A 57 10.39 -11.86 8.27
C ALA A 57 11.58 -11.20 9.00
N PHE A 58 11.44 -10.85 10.27
CA PHE A 58 12.58 -10.37 11.08
C PHE A 58 13.68 -11.42 11.26
N SER A 59 13.32 -12.68 11.59
CA SER A 59 14.28 -13.79 11.70
C SER A 59 15.04 -13.99 10.39
N LYS A 60 14.35 -13.91 9.26
CA LYS A 60 14.98 -14.04 7.94
C LYS A 60 15.87 -12.85 7.58
N CYS A 61 15.54 -11.63 7.98
CA CYS A 61 16.45 -10.48 7.84
C CYS A 61 17.77 -10.70 8.60
N GLU A 62 17.73 -11.32 9.78
CA GLU A 62 18.91 -11.67 10.56
C GLU A 62 19.67 -12.83 9.93
N GLU A 63 19.01 -13.97 9.71
CA GLU A 63 19.62 -15.22 9.18
C GLU A 63 20.27 -15.04 7.81
N THR A 64 19.76 -14.15 6.98
CA THR A 64 20.22 -13.94 5.60
C THR A 64 21.09 -12.68 5.44
N GLY A 65 21.60 -12.12 6.55
CA GLY A 65 22.62 -11.08 6.56
C GLY A 65 22.12 -9.66 6.23
N ARG A 66 20.79 -9.40 6.21
CA ARG A 66 20.27 -8.04 5.96
C ARG A 66 20.73 -7.05 7.03
N TYR A 67 20.71 -7.44 8.30
CA TYR A 67 21.23 -6.58 9.39
C TYR A 67 22.75 -6.44 9.32
N GLU A 68 23.46 -7.50 8.99
CA GLU A 68 24.92 -7.48 8.84
C GLU A 68 25.36 -6.48 7.74
N ASN A 69 24.56 -6.31 6.67
CA ASN A 69 24.85 -5.31 5.64
C ASN A 69 24.86 -3.89 6.22
N PHE A 70 23.93 -3.54 7.12
CA PHE A 70 23.93 -2.23 7.79
C PHE A 70 25.13 -2.11 8.76
N VAL A 71 25.45 -3.15 9.53
CA VAL A 71 26.63 -3.15 10.44
C VAL A 71 27.91 -2.92 9.64
N LYS A 72 28.08 -3.60 8.50
CA LYS A 72 29.22 -3.40 7.60
C LYS A 72 29.25 -2.02 6.98
N ALA A 73 28.09 -1.49 6.59
CA ALA A 73 28.00 -0.14 6.03
C ALA A 73 28.34 0.95 7.04
N ALA A 74 28.10 0.72 8.35
CA ALA A 74 28.53 1.62 9.41
C ALA A 74 30.07 1.69 9.57
N HIS A 75 30.80 0.66 9.11
CA HIS A 75 32.27 0.55 9.18
C HIS A 75 32.84 0.06 7.84
N PRO A 76 32.79 0.88 6.77
CA PRO A 76 33.16 0.47 5.40
C PRO A 76 34.59 -0.11 5.34
N SER A 77 34.75 -1.17 4.52
CA SER A 77 36.06 -1.80 4.30
C SER A 77 36.17 -2.34 2.87
N ASP A 78 37.34 -2.16 2.27
CA ASP A 78 37.68 -2.71 0.95
C ASP A 78 37.69 -4.25 0.93
N THR A 79 37.71 -4.90 2.10
CA THR A 79 37.71 -6.36 2.23
C THR A 79 36.31 -6.96 2.22
N TYR A 80 35.27 -6.15 2.41
CA TYR A 80 33.90 -6.66 2.42
C TYR A 80 33.43 -7.02 1.02
N LYS A 81 32.81 -8.20 0.93
CA LYS A 81 32.03 -8.59 -0.25
C LYS A 81 30.58 -8.18 -0.05
N VAL A 82 30.02 -7.55 -1.06
CA VAL A 82 28.59 -7.21 -1.08
C VAL A 82 27.85 -8.43 -1.60
N GLU A 83 27.13 -9.11 -0.71
CA GLU A 83 26.33 -10.30 -1.01
C GLU A 83 24.84 -9.97 -1.06
N GLY A 84 24.05 -10.87 -1.67
CA GLY A 84 22.62 -10.69 -1.83
C GLY A 84 22.24 -9.78 -3.00
N PHE A 85 21.12 -9.10 -2.88
CA PHE A 85 20.62 -8.17 -3.89
C PHE A 85 20.88 -6.72 -3.47
N SER A 86 21.00 -5.84 -4.45
CA SER A 86 21.22 -4.40 -4.23
C SER A 86 20.08 -3.71 -3.45
N PHE A 87 18.94 -4.36 -3.31
CA PHE A 87 17.73 -3.87 -2.66
C PHE A 87 17.37 -4.61 -1.35
N ASP A 88 18.26 -5.42 -0.82
CA ASP A 88 18.01 -6.22 0.39
C ASP A 88 17.70 -5.38 1.64
N ASP A 89 18.16 -4.12 1.69
CA ASP A 89 17.80 -3.16 2.72
C ASP A 89 16.27 -3.01 2.86
N THR A 90 15.53 -3.15 1.75
CA THR A 90 14.06 -2.99 1.73
C THR A 90 13.33 -4.07 2.48
N ASP A 91 13.91 -5.26 2.66
CA ASP A 91 13.29 -6.33 3.43
C ASP A 91 13.16 -5.92 4.90
N VAL A 92 14.17 -5.22 5.42
CA VAL A 92 14.14 -4.62 6.78
C VAL A 92 13.07 -3.54 6.89
N TYR A 93 13.03 -2.62 5.92
CA TYR A 93 12.09 -1.49 5.94
C TYR A 93 10.64 -1.94 5.83
N LYS A 94 10.32 -2.88 4.94
CA LYS A 94 8.99 -3.45 4.77
C LYS A 94 8.53 -4.23 6.01
N THR A 95 9.45 -4.96 6.64
CA THR A 95 9.14 -5.72 7.86
C THR A 95 8.83 -4.76 9.01
N ILE A 96 9.60 -3.67 9.17
CA ILE A 96 9.31 -2.60 10.14
C ILE A 96 7.97 -1.92 9.82
N GLU A 97 7.63 -1.69 8.55
CA GLU A 97 6.34 -1.13 8.15
C GLU A 97 5.18 -2.01 8.63
N GLY A 98 5.21 -3.31 8.33
CA GLY A 98 4.19 -4.26 8.75
C GLY A 98 4.09 -4.38 10.27
N ALA A 99 5.22 -4.47 10.96
CA ALA A 99 5.28 -4.48 12.41
C ALA A 99 4.70 -3.20 13.02
N SER A 100 4.93 -2.05 12.40
CA SER A 100 4.39 -0.75 12.84
C SER A 100 2.87 -0.69 12.70
N TYR A 101 2.31 -1.19 11.60
CA TYR A 101 0.86 -1.31 11.45
C TYR A 101 0.27 -2.28 12.49
N SER A 102 0.94 -3.40 12.75
CA SER A 102 0.53 -4.32 13.81
C SER A 102 0.54 -3.65 15.19
N LEU A 103 1.58 -2.86 15.52
CA LEU A 103 1.69 -2.14 16.79
C LEU A 103 0.57 -1.11 17.01
N GLN A 104 0.08 -0.45 15.94
CA GLN A 104 -1.02 0.51 16.04
C GLN A 104 -2.34 -0.16 16.48
N THR A 105 -2.54 -1.42 16.08
CA THR A 105 -3.75 -2.18 16.40
C THR A 105 -3.58 -3.04 17.67
N TYR A 106 -2.39 -3.60 17.85
CA TYR A 106 -2.03 -4.50 18.95
C TYR A 106 -0.71 -4.04 19.57
N PRO A 107 -0.73 -3.11 20.57
CA PRO A 107 0.47 -2.61 21.21
C PRO A 107 1.30 -3.72 21.86
N ASP A 108 2.58 -3.82 21.49
CA ASP A 108 3.56 -4.77 22.02
C ASP A 108 4.89 -4.07 22.32
N LYS A 109 5.20 -3.93 23.62
CA LYS A 109 6.44 -3.27 24.07
C LYS A 109 7.72 -4.04 23.70
N LYS A 110 7.64 -5.38 23.56
CA LYS A 110 8.80 -6.19 23.18
C LYS A 110 9.13 -5.98 21.71
N LEU A 111 8.10 -6.04 20.85
CA LEU A 111 8.24 -5.77 19.42
C LEU A 111 8.74 -4.34 19.19
N GLN A 112 8.19 -3.35 19.88
CA GLN A 112 8.63 -1.96 19.76
C GLN A 112 10.11 -1.79 20.14
N LYS A 113 10.56 -2.40 21.28
CA LYS A 113 11.95 -2.37 21.70
C LYS A 113 12.88 -3.06 20.69
N TYR A 114 12.43 -4.16 20.10
CA TYR A 114 13.18 -4.86 19.06
C TYR A 114 13.36 -3.97 17.82
N ILE A 115 12.28 -3.34 17.33
CA ILE A 115 12.37 -2.38 16.22
C ILE A 115 13.34 -1.25 16.55
N ASP A 116 13.28 -0.67 17.76
CA ASP A 116 14.21 0.38 18.18
C ASP A 116 15.69 -0.09 18.09
N SER A 117 15.98 -1.35 18.44
CA SER A 117 17.34 -1.90 18.32
C SER A 117 17.79 -2.06 16.87
N VAL A 118 16.89 -2.49 15.97
CA VAL A 118 17.17 -2.58 14.52
C VAL A 118 17.41 -1.18 13.96
N LEU A 119 16.64 -0.18 14.37
CA LEU A 119 16.80 1.19 13.90
C LEU A 119 18.13 1.83 14.31
N VAL A 120 18.74 1.41 15.41
CA VAL A 120 20.11 1.83 15.77
C VAL A 120 21.11 1.35 14.74
N ILE A 121 20.98 0.08 14.29
CA ILE A 121 21.84 -0.50 13.24
C ILE A 121 21.66 0.25 11.91
N VAL A 122 20.40 0.50 11.52
CA VAL A 122 20.08 1.25 10.29
C VAL A 122 20.64 2.67 10.35
N ALA A 123 20.49 3.37 11.47
CA ALA A 123 21.01 4.72 11.66
C ALA A 123 22.54 4.79 11.55
N GLY A 124 23.24 3.76 12.06
CA GLY A 124 24.69 3.67 11.99
C GLY A 124 25.24 3.59 10.57
N ALA A 125 24.46 3.03 9.63
CA ALA A 125 24.85 2.88 8.24
C ALA A 125 24.64 4.15 7.38
N GLN A 126 23.95 5.18 7.91
CA GLN A 126 23.67 6.40 7.17
C GLN A 126 24.91 7.28 7.04
N GLU A 127 25.27 7.66 5.83
CA GLU A 127 26.41 8.55 5.58
C GLU A 127 26.12 9.98 6.06
N PRO A 128 27.15 10.81 6.35
CA PRO A 128 26.97 12.14 6.93
C PRO A 128 26.08 13.08 6.14
N ASP A 129 26.04 12.94 4.82
CA ASP A 129 25.20 13.73 3.92
C ASP A 129 23.76 13.21 3.76
N GLY A 130 23.43 12.14 4.48
CA GLY A 130 22.11 11.52 4.51
C GLY A 130 21.92 10.32 3.58
N TYR A 131 22.85 10.03 2.68
CA TYR A 131 22.78 8.86 1.82
C TYR A 131 22.75 7.55 2.63
N LEU A 132 21.91 6.59 2.23
CA LEU A 132 21.83 5.28 2.86
C LEU A 132 21.51 4.21 1.84
N TYR A 133 22.51 3.39 1.50
CA TYR A 133 22.38 2.28 0.57
C TYR A 133 23.52 1.31 0.82
N THR A 134 23.27 0.21 1.57
CA THR A 134 24.33 -0.68 2.08
C THR A 134 25.12 -1.34 0.97
N ALA A 135 24.45 -1.68 -0.15
CA ALA A 135 25.05 -2.32 -1.32
C ALA A 135 26.18 -1.49 -1.98
N ARG A 136 26.33 -0.23 -1.59
CA ARG A 136 27.45 0.64 -1.99
C ARG A 136 28.31 1.03 -0.80
N THR A 137 27.67 1.48 0.29
CA THR A 137 28.39 2.10 1.41
C THR A 137 29.34 1.14 2.11
N MET A 138 29.02 -0.16 2.20
CA MET A 138 29.90 -1.12 2.90
C MET A 138 31.26 -1.35 2.23
N ASN A 139 31.34 -1.19 0.90
CA ASN A 139 32.59 -1.23 0.14
C ASN A 139 32.54 -0.24 -1.04
N PRO A 140 32.85 1.05 -0.82
CA PRO A 140 32.73 2.08 -1.87
C PRO A 140 33.64 1.87 -3.07
N LYS A 141 34.77 1.18 -2.94
CA LYS A 141 35.68 0.87 -4.06
C LYS A 141 35.17 -0.28 -4.93
N HIS A 142 34.51 -1.26 -4.31
CA HIS A 142 33.97 -2.43 -4.98
C HIS A 142 32.52 -2.65 -4.55
N PRO A 143 31.60 -1.72 -4.91
CA PRO A 143 30.19 -1.85 -4.55
C PRO A 143 29.54 -3.04 -5.25
N HIS A 144 28.30 -3.37 -4.90
CA HIS A 144 27.52 -4.36 -5.61
C HIS A 144 27.51 -4.11 -7.12
N ASN A 145 27.62 -5.16 -7.94
CA ASN A 145 27.73 -5.06 -9.40
C ASN A 145 26.61 -4.22 -10.04
N TRP A 146 25.45 -4.16 -9.43
CA TRP A 146 24.30 -3.37 -9.90
C TRP A 146 24.31 -1.92 -9.42
N ALA A 147 25.12 -1.57 -8.41
CA ALA A 147 25.16 -0.22 -7.85
C ALA A 147 25.85 0.83 -8.75
N GLY A 148 26.62 0.36 -9.75
CA GLY A 148 27.40 1.24 -10.60
C GLY A 148 28.67 1.79 -9.90
N LYS A 149 29.51 2.53 -10.62
CA LYS A 149 30.78 3.07 -10.09
C LYS A 149 30.55 4.28 -9.18
N GLU A 150 29.52 5.08 -9.43
CA GLU A 150 29.17 6.28 -8.68
C GLU A 150 27.72 6.20 -8.19
N ARG A 151 27.34 7.03 -7.22
CA ARG A 151 25.94 7.16 -6.77
C ARG A 151 25.06 7.55 -7.95
N TRP A 152 23.87 6.96 -8.02
CA TRP A 152 22.79 7.26 -8.95
C TRP A 152 23.00 6.81 -10.40
N VAL A 153 24.21 6.51 -10.86
CA VAL A 153 24.48 6.21 -12.29
C VAL A 153 23.75 4.97 -12.82
N ALA A 154 23.39 4.03 -11.94
CA ALA A 154 22.68 2.81 -12.30
C ALA A 154 21.22 2.78 -11.79
N VAL A 155 20.69 3.89 -11.27
CA VAL A 155 19.41 3.96 -10.60
C VAL A 155 18.21 3.67 -11.53
N GLU A 156 18.33 4.03 -12.80
CA GLU A 156 17.33 3.68 -13.81
C GLU A 156 17.39 2.21 -14.24
N ASN A 157 18.44 1.49 -13.87
CA ASN A 157 18.65 0.07 -14.14
C ASN A 157 18.30 -0.76 -12.88
N LEU A 158 19.31 -1.28 -12.20
CA LEU A 158 19.17 -2.28 -11.16
C LEU A 158 19.78 -1.88 -9.81
N SER A 159 20.32 -0.66 -9.65
CA SER A 159 20.87 -0.27 -8.34
C SER A 159 19.80 -0.17 -7.27
N HIS A 160 18.59 0.22 -7.63
CA HIS A 160 17.45 0.29 -6.71
C HIS A 160 17.62 1.29 -5.55
N GLU A 161 18.49 2.29 -5.68
CA GLU A 161 18.69 3.32 -4.65
C GLU A 161 17.39 4.04 -4.29
N PHE A 162 16.59 4.45 -5.32
CA PHE A 162 15.29 5.09 -5.07
C PHE A 162 14.20 4.10 -4.61
N TYR A 163 14.33 2.82 -4.94
CA TYR A 163 13.46 1.77 -4.39
C TYR A 163 13.70 1.58 -2.89
N ASN A 164 14.98 1.59 -2.48
CA ASN A 164 15.37 1.58 -1.06
C ASN A 164 14.84 2.81 -0.32
N LEU A 165 14.98 4.01 -0.90
CA LEU A 165 14.40 5.24 -0.35
C LEU A 165 12.89 5.11 -0.17
N GLY A 166 12.17 4.65 -1.19
CA GLY A 166 10.72 4.54 -1.17
C GLY A 166 10.23 3.64 -0.03
N HIS A 167 10.76 2.42 0.09
CA HIS A 167 10.38 1.51 1.18
C HIS A 167 10.83 1.99 2.55
N MET A 168 11.96 2.69 2.65
CA MET A 168 12.37 3.33 3.89
C MET A 168 11.35 4.37 4.35
N ILE A 169 10.91 5.25 3.46
CA ILE A 169 9.90 6.28 3.77
C ILE A 169 8.58 5.64 4.19
N GLU A 170 8.09 4.62 3.46
CA GLU A 170 6.86 3.90 3.81
C GLU A 170 6.93 3.35 5.24
N GLY A 171 8.02 2.63 5.56
CA GLY A 171 8.24 2.09 6.89
C GLY A 171 8.41 3.16 7.97
N ALA A 172 9.11 4.25 7.66
CA ALA A 172 9.39 5.33 8.60
C ALA A 172 8.14 6.13 8.98
N VAL A 173 7.28 6.43 7.99
CA VAL A 173 6.00 7.10 8.26
C VAL A 173 5.06 6.18 9.06
N ALA A 174 4.98 4.89 8.71
CA ALA A 174 4.20 3.91 9.48
C ALA A 174 4.69 3.81 10.94
N HIS A 175 6.01 3.76 11.15
CA HIS A 175 6.60 3.72 12.50
C HIS A 175 6.32 5.00 13.30
N TYR A 176 6.42 6.17 12.67
CA TYR A 176 6.09 7.44 13.30
C TYR A 176 4.61 7.50 13.72
N GLN A 177 3.71 7.07 12.83
CA GLN A 177 2.27 7.00 13.11
C GLN A 177 1.95 6.03 14.26
N ALA A 178 2.68 4.89 14.33
CA ALA A 178 2.47 3.87 15.35
C ALA A 178 2.96 4.30 16.74
N THR A 179 4.09 4.98 16.81
CA THR A 179 4.85 5.16 18.06
C THR A 179 5.01 6.61 18.49
N GLY A 180 4.78 7.56 17.59
CA GLY A 180 5.14 8.98 17.78
C GLY A 180 6.65 9.25 17.74
N LYS A 181 7.50 8.22 17.61
CA LYS A 181 8.96 8.37 17.60
C LYS A 181 9.45 8.80 16.23
N ARG A 182 10.38 9.73 16.21
CA ARG A 182 10.96 10.27 14.98
C ARG A 182 12.24 9.55 14.52
N ASN A 183 12.78 8.63 15.33
CA ASN A 183 14.07 7.99 15.07
C ASN A 183 14.20 7.41 13.65
N PHE A 184 13.19 6.70 13.14
CA PHE A 184 13.20 6.20 11.76
C PHE A 184 12.82 7.28 10.74
N LEU A 185 11.86 8.14 11.08
CA LEU A 185 11.44 9.24 10.22
C LEU A 185 12.60 10.20 9.94
N ASP A 186 13.44 10.51 10.91
CA ASP A 186 14.58 11.41 10.72
C ASP A 186 15.67 10.80 9.83
N ILE A 187 15.87 9.47 9.87
CA ILE A 187 16.75 8.76 8.92
C ILE A 187 16.19 8.88 7.49
N ALA A 188 14.90 8.62 7.31
CA ALA A 188 14.25 8.70 6.00
C ALA A 188 14.24 10.13 5.43
N ILE A 189 14.01 11.14 6.28
CA ILE A 189 14.09 12.56 5.92
C ILE A 189 15.49 12.91 5.41
N LYS A 190 16.55 12.52 6.12
CA LYS A 190 17.93 12.81 5.68
C LYS A 190 18.23 12.18 4.32
N TYR A 191 17.76 10.96 4.08
CA TYR A 191 17.97 10.30 2.79
C TYR A 191 17.14 10.97 1.68
N ALA A 192 15.88 11.31 1.94
CA ALA A 192 15.04 12.05 1.01
C ALA A 192 15.64 13.43 0.69
N ASP A 193 16.18 14.13 1.67
CA ASP A 193 16.87 15.42 1.50
C ASP A 193 18.14 15.28 0.65
N CYS A 194 18.90 14.20 0.83
CA CYS A 194 20.04 13.89 -0.03
C CYS A 194 19.60 13.74 -1.49
N VAL A 195 18.52 13.00 -1.73
CA VAL A 195 17.96 12.83 -3.08
C VAL A 195 17.46 14.17 -3.64
N CYS A 196 16.67 14.94 -2.89
CA CYS A 196 16.16 16.24 -3.36
C CYS A 196 17.28 17.24 -3.66
N ARG A 197 18.43 17.14 -2.99
CA ARG A 197 19.60 17.99 -3.26
C ARG A 197 20.32 17.60 -4.54
N GLU A 198 20.43 16.30 -4.85
CA GLU A 198 21.27 15.79 -5.94
C GLU A 198 20.48 15.51 -7.24
N ILE A 199 19.17 15.28 -7.13
CA ILE A 199 18.31 14.85 -8.24
C ILE A 199 17.23 15.90 -8.50
N GLY A 200 17.12 16.36 -9.75
CA GLY A 200 16.16 17.39 -10.12
C GLY A 200 16.49 18.11 -11.42
N ASN A 201 15.94 19.32 -11.58
CA ASN A 201 16.13 20.17 -12.75
C ASN A 201 17.15 21.32 -12.52
N GLY A 202 17.74 21.42 -11.33
CA GLY A 202 18.74 22.45 -11.02
C GLY A 202 20.05 22.27 -11.81
N PRO A 203 20.87 23.32 -11.93
CA PRO A 203 22.09 23.31 -12.77
C PRO A 203 23.12 22.24 -12.41
N GLN A 204 23.15 21.81 -11.13
CA GLN A 204 24.07 20.79 -10.63
C GLN A 204 23.38 19.47 -10.32
N GLN A 205 22.05 19.38 -10.49
CA GLN A 205 21.27 18.17 -10.23
C GLN A 205 21.32 17.23 -11.43
N LYS A 206 21.28 15.94 -11.12
CA LYS A 206 21.20 14.86 -12.12
C LYS A 206 19.74 14.56 -12.45
N LYS A 207 19.47 14.29 -13.74
CA LYS A 207 18.11 13.95 -14.22
C LYS A 207 17.97 12.43 -14.33
N TYR A 208 17.69 11.79 -13.22
CA TYR A 208 17.42 10.37 -13.13
C TYR A 208 16.01 10.12 -12.55
N VAL A 209 15.43 8.97 -12.91
CA VAL A 209 14.15 8.50 -12.39
C VAL A 209 14.30 7.11 -11.77
N PRO A 210 13.41 6.68 -10.87
CA PRO A 210 13.46 5.34 -10.30
C PRO A 210 13.40 4.26 -11.37
N GLY A 211 14.36 3.34 -11.42
CA GLY A 211 14.29 2.15 -12.27
C GLY A 211 13.20 1.20 -11.78
N HIS A 212 13.05 1.06 -10.47
CA HIS A 212 11.90 0.44 -9.83
C HIS A 212 11.13 1.50 -9.04
N GLN A 213 9.87 1.68 -9.40
CA GLN A 213 8.96 2.66 -8.78
C GLN A 213 8.55 2.21 -7.36
N ILE A 214 8.33 3.11 -6.53
CA ILE A 214 7.75 3.21 -5.18
C ILE A 214 8.06 4.59 -4.60
N ALA A 215 9.19 5.20 -4.97
CA ALA A 215 9.64 6.47 -4.43
C ALA A 215 8.60 7.58 -4.66
N GLU A 216 7.89 7.52 -5.78
CA GLU A 216 6.88 8.53 -6.16
C GLU A 216 5.74 8.57 -5.13
N MET A 217 5.13 7.44 -4.81
CA MET A 217 4.05 7.39 -3.81
C MET A 217 4.57 7.61 -2.37
N ALA A 218 5.77 7.11 -2.06
CA ALA A 218 6.38 7.26 -0.75
C ALA A 218 6.74 8.73 -0.43
N LEU A 219 7.26 9.47 -1.40
CA LEU A 219 7.56 10.89 -1.24
C LEU A 219 6.29 11.73 -1.01
N VAL A 220 5.18 11.40 -1.68
CA VAL A 220 3.87 12.02 -1.38
C VAL A 220 3.45 11.73 0.06
N LYS A 221 3.63 10.49 0.52
CA LYS A 221 3.35 10.11 1.92
C LYS A 221 4.25 10.86 2.91
N LEU A 222 5.52 11.09 2.56
CA LEU A 222 6.44 11.90 3.37
C LEU A 222 6.01 13.37 3.41
N TYR A 223 5.58 13.94 2.27
CA TYR A 223 4.99 15.27 2.20
C TYR A 223 3.78 15.38 3.15
N MET A 224 2.87 14.42 3.10
CA MET A 224 1.70 14.42 3.98
C MET A 224 2.09 14.33 5.47
N ALA A 225 3.16 13.60 5.81
CA ALA A 225 3.62 13.45 7.19
C ALA A 225 4.39 14.66 7.72
N THR A 226 5.05 15.42 6.85
CA THR A 226 5.95 16.52 7.25
C THR A 226 5.43 17.91 6.89
N GLY A 227 4.56 18.03 5.88
CA GLY A 227 4.14 19.29 5.27
C GLY A 227 5.18 19.93 4.34
N ASP A 228 6.36 19.32 4.16
CA ASP A 228 7.42 19.90 3.34
C ASP A 228 7.20 19.59 1.84
N LYS A 229 6.85 20.64 1.10
CA LYS A 229 6.48 20.57 -0.32
C LYS A 229 7.58 20.01 -1.22
N LYS A 230 8.87 20.09 -0.84
CA LYS A 230 9.99 19.56 -1.65
C LYS A 230 9.82 18.07 -1.97
N TYR A 231 9.18 17.28 -1.09
CA TYR A 231 8.95 15.86 -1.32
C TYR A 231 7.85 15.61 -2.36
N LEU A 232 6.79 16.41 -2.36
CA LEU A 232 5.79 16.38 -3.41
C LEU A 232 6.38 16.80 -4.77
N ASP A 233 7.21 17.87 -4.77
CA ASP A 233 7.88 18.35 -5.97
C ASP A 233 8.85 17.29 -6.52
N GLN A 234 9.54 16.56 -5.65
CA GLN A 234 10.43 15.46 -6.04
C GLN A 234 9.65 14.26 -6.62
N ALA A 235 8.50 13.92 -6.02
CA ALA A 235 7.63 12.87 -6.57
C ALA A 235 7.14 13.24 -7.98
N LYS A 236 6.68 14.48 -8.14
CA LYS A 236 6.23 15.00 -9.44
C LYS A 236 7.38 15.05 -10.45
N PHE A 237 8.58 15.47 -10.03
CA PHE A 237 9.77 15.46 -10.89
C PHE A 237 10.08 14.07 -11.45
N PHE A 238 10.00 13.02 -10.64
CA PHE A 238 10.23 11.65 -11.09
C PHE A 238 9.22 11.21 -12.16
N LEU A 239 7.94 11.58 -11.98
CA LEU A 239 6.88 11.27 -12.94
C LEU A 239 7.04 12.09 -14.22
N ASP A 240 7.22 13.41 -14.13
CA ASP A 240 7.35 14.30 -15.29
C ASP A 240 8.60 14.02 -16.13
N THR A 241 9.66 13.53 -15.51
CA THR A 241 10.93 13.25 -16.18
C THR A 241 10.95 11.86 -16.83
N ARG A 242 10.10 10.93 -16.34
CA ARG A 242 10.01 9.58 -16.92
C ARG A 242 9.55 9.63 -18.37
N GLY A 243 10.24 8.88 -19.23
CA GLY A 243 10.03 8.92 -20.67
C GLY A 243 10.87 9.99 -21.40
N TYR A 244 11.58 10.88 -20.66
CA TYR A 244 12.50 11.86 -21.23
C TYR A 244 13.97 11.59 -20.93
N THR A 245 14.30 10.61 -20.07
CA THR A 245 15.68 10.19 -19.82
C THR A 245 16.23 9.39 -21.01
N SER A 246 17.50 8.98 -20.94
CA SER A 246 18.12 8.13 -21.97
C SER A 246 17.48 6.74 -22.06
N ARG A 247 16.90 6.24 -20.94
CA ARG A 247 16.18 4.97 -20.91
C ARG A 247 14.82 5.10 -21.57
N LYS A 248 14.53 4.21 -22.53
CA LYS A 248 13.30 4.22 -23.35
C LYS A 248 12.65 2.84 -23.43
N ASP A 249 12.69 2.08 -22.35
CA ASP A 249 12.13 0.72 -22.35
C ASP A 249 10.74 0.65 -21.70
N ALA A 250 9.97 -0.35 -22.12
CA ALA A 250 8.68 -0.66 -21.54
C ALA A 250 8.80 -1.31 -20.16
N TYR A 251 9.92 -1.98 -19.87
CA TYR A 251 10.13 -2.73 -18.64
C TYR A 251 9.97 -1.86 -17.39
N SER A 252 10.49 -0.64 -17.42
CA SER A 252 10.38 0.35 -16.35
C SER A 252 9.36 1.46 -16.65
N GLN A 253 8.43 1.25 -17.58
CA GLN A 253 7.44 2.23 -18.03
C GLN A 253 8.06 3.56 -18.51
N ALA A 254 9.27 3.50 -19.09
CA ALA A 254 10.00 4.68 -19.61
C ALA A 254 9.87 4.87 -21.13
N HIS A 255 9.05 4.06 -21.81
CA HIS A 255 8.85 4.07 -23.26
C HIS A 255 8.13 5.33 -23.80
N LYS A 256 7.33 5.97 -22.95
CA LYS A 256 6.58 7.22 -23.22
C LYS A 256 6.55 8.09 -21.96
N PRO A 257 6.36 9.40 -22.06
CA PRO A 257 5.98 10.24 -20.94
C PRO A 257 4.75 9.66 -20.23
N VAL A 258 4.68 9.75 -18.90
CA VAL A 258 3.63 9.05 -18.12
C VAL A 258 2.22 9.50 -18.49
N VAL A 259 2.04 10.77 -18.83
CA VAL A 259 0.73 11.34 -19.24
C VAL A 259 0.29 10.93 -20.65
N GLU A 260 1.17 10.34 -21.45
CA GLU A 260 0.89 9.84 -22.81
C GLU A 260 0.69 8.32 -22.82
N GLN A 261 0.87 7.66 -21.67
CA GLN A 261 0.68 6.22 -21.57
C GLN A 261 -0.81 5.86 -21.57
N ASP A 262 -1.16 4.82 -22.29
CA ASP A 262 -2.53 4.35 -22.52
C ASP A 262 -2.66 2.83 -22.40
N GLU A 263 -1.56 2.14 -22.11
CA GLU A 263 -1.48 0.69 -22.00
C GLU A 263 -0.55 0.29 -20.86
N ALA A 264 -0.95 -0.76 -20.11
CA ALA A 264 -0.09 -1.36 -19.09
C ALA A 264 0.97 -2.25 -19.73
N VAL A 265 2.25 -1.93 -19.53
CA VAL A 265 3.39 -2.63 -20.12
C VAL A 265 4.50 -2.87 -19.11
N GLY A 266 5.39 -3.80 -19.41
CA GLY A 266 6.59 -4.07 -18.63
C GLY A 266 6.31 -4.70 -17.28
N HIS A 267 7.24 -4.53 -16.33
CA HIS A 267 7.18 -5.16 -15.02
C HIS A 267 5.93 -4.70 -14.24
N ALA A 268 5.11 -5.66 -13.83
CA ALA A 268 3.77 -5.36 -13.31
C ALA A 268 3.81 -4.58 -11.97
N VAL A 269 4.72 -4.93 -11.04
CA VAL A 269 4.83 -4.23 -9.75
C VAL A 269 5.27 -2.78 -9.95
N ARG A 270 6.30 -2.55 -10.78
CA ARG A 270 6.77 -1.20 -11.13
C ARG A 270 5.64 -0.34 -11.67
N ALA A 271 4.85 -0.91 -12.58
CA ALA A 271 3.72 -0.24 -13.23
C ALA A 271 2.66 0.21 -12.20
N VAL A 272 2.12 -0.71 -11.41
CA VAL A 272 1.03 -0.38 -10.47
C VAL A 272 1.48 0.52 -9.31
N TYR A 273 2.77 0.49 -8.94
CA TYR A 273 3.33 1.44 -7.98
C TYR A 273 3.44 2.84 -8.60
N MET A 274 3.89 2.94 -9.85
CA MET A 274 3.91 4.22 -10.58
C MET A 274 2.50 4.80 -10.70
N TYR A 275 1.52 4.00 -11.13
CA TYR A 275 0.13 4.45 -11.28
C TYR A 275 -0.46 4.90 -9.94
N SER A 276 -0.09 4.25 -8.84
CA SER A 276 -0.43 4.70 -7.49
C SER A 276 0.17 6.06 -7.16
N GLY A 277 1.46 6.27 -7.48
CA GLY A 277 2.14 7.56 -7.31
C GLY A 277 1.55 8.67 -8.18
N MET A 278 1.16 8.35 -9.43
CA MET A 278 0.46 9.30 -10.32
C MET A 278 -0.89 9.72 -9.71
N ALA A 279 -1.65 8.79 -9.13
CA ALA A 279 -2.91 9.09 -8.45
C ALA A 279 -2.70 9.98 -7.21
N ASP A 280 -1.68 9.70 -6.39
CA ASP A 280 -1.34 10.49 -5.21
C ASP A 280 -0.94 11.93 -5.58
N VAL A 281 -0.07 12.11 -6.58
CA VAL A 281 0.33 13.43 -7.07
C VAL A 281 -0.86 14.18 -7.67
N ALA A 282 -1.69 13.51 -8.48
CA ALA A 282 -2.88 14.11 -9.08
C ALA A 282 -3.90 14.59 -8.03
N ALA A 283 -4.13 13.78 -6.98
CA ALA A 283 -5.06 14.13 -5.91
C ALA A 283 -4.66 15.42 -5.18
N ILE A 284 -3.36 15.65 -4.97
CA ILE A 284 -2.87 16.83 -4.24
C ILE A 284 -2.70 18.04 -5.15
N THR A 285 -2.23 17.83 -6.39
CA THR A 285 -1.92 18.95 -7.32
C THR A 285 -3.12 19.37 -8.19
N GLY A 286 -4.14 18.50 -8.31
CA GLY A 286 -5.25 18.70 -9.24
C GLY A 286 -4.88 18.46 -10.71
N ASP A 287 -3.73 17.87 -11.01
CA ASP A 287 -3.26 17.61 -12.38
C ASP A 287 -4.06 16.49 -13.05
N SER A 288 -5.06 16.88 -13.82
CA SER A 288 -5.95 15.94 -14.52
C SER A 288 -5.28 15.15 -15.63
N SER A 289 -4.07 15.52 -16.08
CA SER A 289 -3.35 14.77 -17.13
C SER A 289 -2.94 13.38 -16.65
N TYR A 290 -2.51 13.27 -15.39
CA TYR A 290 -2.22 11.97 -14.77
C TYR A 290 -3.48 11.12 -14.65
N ILE A 291 -4.61 11.72 -14.20
CA ILE A 291 -5.88 10.99 -14.04
C ILE A 291 -6.32 10.40 -15.39
N LYS A 292 -6.29 11.20 -16.46
CA LYS A 292 -6.66 10.73 -17.82
C LYS A 292 -5.79 9.57 -18.31
N ALA A 293 -4.49 9.59 -18.00
CA ALA A 293 -3.59 8.51 -18.36
C ALA A 293 -3.87 7.24 -17.56
N ILE A 294 -4.03 7.37 -16.22
CA ILE A 294 -4.29 6.22 -15.35
C ILE A 294 -5.63 5.57 -15.68
N ASP A 295 -6.67 6.36 -15.99
CA ASP A 295 -7.98 5.82 -16.36
C ASP A 295 -7.90 4.96 -17.62
N LYS A 296 -7.18 5.41 -18.67
CA LYS A 296 -6.95 4.62 -19.89
C LYS A 296 -6.16 3.33 -19.61
N ILE A 297 -5.12 3.44 -18.78
CA ILE A 297 -4.30 2.29 -18.39
C ILE A 297 -5.14 1.30 -17.59
N TRP A 298 -5.96 1.78 -16.66
CA TRP A 298 -6.86 0.93 -15.87
C TRP A 298 -7.85 0.20 -16.78
N ASP A 299 -8.48 0.91 -17.73
CA ASP A 299 -9.37 0.31 -18.71
C ASP A 299 -8.65 -0.77 -19.55
N ASN A 300 -7.40 -0.54 -19.94
CA ASN A 300 -6.57 -1.54 -20.64
C ASN A 300 -6.32 -2.78 -19.76
N ILE A 301 -6.00 -2.59 -18.49
CA ILE A 301 -5.76 -3.69 -17.54
C ILE A 301 -7.05 -4.54 -17.42
N VAL A 302 -8.17 -3.92 -17.05
CA VAL A 302 -9.38 -4.66 -16.71
C VAL A 302 -10.08 -5.29 -17.91
N SER A 303 -9.95 -4.68 -19.11
CA SER A 303 -10.56 -5.20 -20.33
C SER A 303 -9.68 -6.19 -21.10
N LYS A 304 -8.36 -6.30 -20.81
CA LYS A 304 -7.44 -7.06 -21.67
C LYS A 304 -6.32 -7.82 -20.97
N LYS A 305 -5.98 -7.49 -19.70
CA LYS A 305 -4.73 -7.98 -19.09
C LYS A 305 -4.89 -8.51 -17.66
N ILE A 306 -6.07 -8.44 -17.08
CA ILE A 306 -6.35 -8.97 -15.74
C ILE A 306 -6.81 -10.43 -15.82
N TYR A 307 -6.38 -11.25 -14.88
CA TYR A 307 -6.87 -12.61 -14.72
C TYR A 307 -8.16 -12.65 -13.90
N ILE A 308 -8.94 -13.72 -14.06
CA ILE A 308 -10.20 -13.93 -13.30
C ILE A 308 -10.00 -13.86 -11.78
N THR A 309 -8.80 -14.12 -11.30
CA THR A 309 -8.42 -14.02 -9.88
C THR A 309 -8.10 -12.59 -9.43
N GLY A 310 -8.14 -11.61 -10.32
CA GLY A 310 -7.61 -10.26 -10.06
C GLY A 310 -6.09 -10.15 -10.18
N GLY A 311 -5.40 -11.26 -10.50
CA GLY A 311 -3.95 -11.26 -10.75
C GLY A 311 -3.60 -10.50 -12.02
N ILE A 312 -2.40 -9.92 -12.06
CA ILE A 312 -1.83 -9.18 -13.20
C ILE A 312 -0.38 -9.58 -13.44
N GLY A 313 0.10 -9.38 -14.67
CA GLY A 313 1.46 -9.78 -15.06
C GLY A 313 1.49 -11.24 -15.55
N ALA A 314 1.37 -11.45 -16.87
CA ALA A 314 1.27 -12.78 -17.45
C ALA A 314 2.62 -13.50 -17.58
N ARG A 315 3.71 -12.74 -17.78
CA ARG A 315 5.01 -13.25 -18.21
C ARG A 315 5.99 -13.40 -17.06
N HIS A 316 6.68 -14.54 -17.00
CA HIS A 316 7.84 -14.73 -16.15
C HIS A 316 9.02 -13.85 -16.58
N ALA A 317 9.26 -13.75 -17.89
CA ALA A 317 10.32 -12.89 -18.43
C ALA A 317 10.02 -11.42 -18.13
N GLY A 318 10.84 -10.83 -17.27
CA GLY A 318 10.68 -9.46 -16.81
C GLY A 318 9.53 -9.24 -15.82
N GLU A 319 8.90 -10.32 -15.30
CA GLU A 319 7.78 -10.21 -14.34
C GLU A 319 6.68 -9.28 -14.86
N ALA A 320 6.36 -9.43 -16.16
CA ALA A 320 5.76 -8.38 -16.95
C ALA A 320 4.32 -8.65 -17.36
N PHE A 321 3.60 -7.56 -17.69
CA PHE A 321 2.38 -7.65 -18.49
C PHE A 321 2.68 -8.31 -19.82
N GLY A 322 1.74 -9.15 -20.30
CA GLY A 322 1.73 -9.68 -21.64
C GLY A 322 1.13 -8.70 -22.66
N ASN A 323 1.01 -9.15 -23.91
CA ASN A 323 0.19 -8.47 -24.90
C ASN A 323 -1.28 -8.47 -24.48
N ASN A 324 -2.11 -7.68 -25.13
CA ASN A 324 -3.56 -7.73 -24.90
C ASN A 324 -4.07 -9.15 -25.12
N TYR A 325 -4.86 -9.65 -24.16
CA TYR A 325 -5.44 -11.02 -24.13
C TYR A 325 -4.42 -12.16 -23.98
N GLU A 326 -3.16 -11.87 -23.64
CA GLU A 326 -2.16 -12.88 -23.29
C GLU A 326 -2.34 -13.27 -21.81
N LEU A 327 -3.19 -14.29 -21.58
CA LEU A 327 -3.60 -14.73 -20.24
C LEU A 327 -3.47 -16.27 -20.09
N PRO A 328 -2.27 -16.84 -20.25
CA PRO A 328 -2.07 -18.30 -20.09
C PRO A 328 -2.27 -18.70 -18.62
N ASN A 329 -2.94 -19.84 -18.36
CA ASN A 329 -3.23 -20.29 -17.00
C ASN A 329 -2.00 -20.93 -16.30
N GLN A 330 -1.32 -21.85 -16.97
CA GLN A 330 -0.23 -22.63 -16.38
C GLN A 330 1.06 -21.81 -16.23
N SER A 331 1.35 -20.96 -17.19
CA SER A 331 2.54 -20.09 -17.19
C SER A 331 2.25 -18.66 -16.71
N ALA A 332 1.09 -18.41 -16.11
CA ALA A 332 0.79 -17.13 -15.50
C ALA A 332 1.81 -16.80 -14.41
N TYR A 333 2.42 -15.62 -14.49
CA TYR A 333 3.29 -15.17 -13.39
C TYR A 333 2.47 -14.67 -12.21
N CYS A 334 1.59 -13.70 -12.40
CA CYS A 334 0.67 -13.20 -11.39
C CYS A 334 1.34 -13.04 -10.02
N GLU A 335 2.37 -12.21 -9.97
CA GLU A 335 3.18 -12.02 -8.76
C GLU A 335 2.36 -11.53 -7.57
N THR A 336 2.62 -12.05 -6.39
CA THR A 336 1.98 -11.62 -5.14
C THR A 336 2.16 -10.11 -4.91
N CYS A 337 3.35 -9.55 -5.20
CA CYS A 337 3.58 -8.10 -5.09
C CYS A 337 2.75 -7.30 -6.10
N ALA A 338 2.53 -7.84 -7.31
CA ALA A 338 1.71 -7.19 -8.32
C ALA A 338 0.23 -7.15 -7.88
N ALA A 339 -0.26 -8.21 -7.24
CA ALA A 339 -1.60 -8.23 -6.65
C ALA A 339 -1.74 -7.17 -5.54
N ILE A 340 -0.76 -7.03 -4.65
CA ILE A 340 -0.74 -5.98 -3.62
C ILE A 340 -0.74 -4.58 -4.26
N GLY A 341 0.11 -4.34 -5.26
CA GLY A 341 0.15 -3.07 -5.97
C GLY A 341 -1.14 -2.76 -6.73
N ASN A 342 -1.81 -3.80 -7.29
CA ASN A 342 -3.13 -3.66 -7.92
C ASN A 342 -4.20 -3.20 -6.90
N VAL A 343 -4.17 -3.71 -5.68
CA VAL A 343 -5.04 -3.23 -4.59
C VAL A 343 -4.76 -1.76 -4.29
N TYR A 344 -3.48 -1.35 -4.16
CA TYR A 344 -3.11 0.05 -3.91
C TYR A 344 -3.60 1.00 -5.00
N MET A 345 -3.45 0.62 -6.27
CA MET A 345 -3.91 1.41 -7.40
C MET A 345 -5.44 1.55 -7.41
N ASN A 346 -6.17 0.44 -7.30
CA ASN A 346 -7.63 0.45 -7.32
C ASN A 346 -8.22 1.24 -6.15
N TYR A 347 -7.63 1.16 -4.96
CA TYR A 347 -8.07 1.95 -3.81
C TYR A 347 -7.93 3.45 -4.06
N ARG A 348 -6.80 3.89 -4.63
CA ARG A 348 -6.57 5.30 -4.98
C ARG A 348 -7.53 5.80 -6.05
N LEU A 349 -7.79 4.99 -7.06
CA LEU A 349 -8.78 5.32 -8.09
C LEU A 349 -10.19 5.43 -7.51
N PHE A 350 -10.55 4.57 -6.55
CA PHE A 350 -11.80 4.73 -5.81
C PHE A 350 -11.83 6.05 -5.03
N LEU A 351 -10.77 6.41 -4.32
CA LEU A 351 -10.71 7.67 -3.58
C LEU A 351 -10.81 8.91 -4.49
N LEU A 352 -10.38 8.81 -5.75
CA LEU A 352 -10.53 9.86 -6.76
C LEU A 352 -11.95 9.93 -7.33
N HIS A 353 -12.54 8.79 -7.68
CA HIS A 353 -13.75 8.72 -8.51
C HIS A 353 -15.03 8.38 -7.75
N GLY A 354 -14.93 7.57 -6.68
CA GLY A 354 -16.09 7.12 -5.89
C GLY A 354 -16.91 5.99 -6.52
N ASP A 355 -16.41 5.35 -7.60
CA ASP A 355 -17.09 4.27 -8.31
C ASP A 355 -16.70 2.89 -7.73
N ALA A 356 -17.70 2.05 -7.46
CA ALA A 356 -17.53 0.70 -6.91
C ALA A 356 -16.77 -0.25 -7.84
N LYS A 357 -16.67 0.04 -9.14
CA LYS A 357 -15.92 -0.79 -10.10
C LYS A 357 -14.47 -1.03 -9.66
N TYR A 358 -13.85 -0.05 -9.01
CA TYR A 358 -12.50 -0.18 -8.47
C TYR A 358 -12.46 -1.15 -7.28
N PHE A 359 -13.50 -1.16 -6.44
CA PHE A 359 -13.63 -2.13 -5.37
C PHE A 359 -14.02 -3.53 -5.87
N ASP A 360 -14.70 -3.65 -7.00
CA ASP A 360 -14.97 -4.96 -7.62
C ASP A 360 -13.66 -5.65 -8.04
N VAL A 361 -12.69 -4.89 -8.59
CA VAL A 361 -11.34 -5.38 -8.89
C VAL A 361 -10.55 -5.64 -7.59
N LEU A 362 -10.57 -4.69 -6.65
CA LEU A 362 -9.85 -4.77 -5.39
C LEU A 362 -10.29 -6.00 -4.57
N GLU A 363 -11.58 -6.19 -4.38
CA GLU A 363 -12.14 -7.34 -3.65
C GLU A 363 -11.77 -8.67 -4.33
N ARG A 364 -11.92 -8.75 -5.65
CA ARG A 364 -11.52 -9.94 -6.43
C ARG A 364 -10.04 -10.26 -6.22
N THR A 365 -9.19 -9.26 -6.26
CA THR A 365 -7.75 -9.40 -6.03
C THR A 365 -7.45 -9.84 -4.60
N LEU A 366 -8.08 -9.21 -3.60
CA LEU A 366 -7.89 -9.54 -2.19
C LEU A 366 -8.21 -11.00 -1.90
N TYR A 367 -9.41 -11.46 -2.28
CA TYR A 367 -9.91 -12.79 -1.95
C TYR A 367 -9.33 -13.92 -2.82
N ASN A 368 -8.54 -13.60 -3.85
CA ASN A 368 -7.96 -14.59 -4.76
C ASN A 368 -6.47 -14.31 -5.01
N GLY A 369 -6.14 -13.40 -5.94
CA GLY A 369 -4.75 -13.21 -6.41
C GLY A 369 -3.75 -12.77 -5.33
N LEU A 370 -4.21 -12.13 -4.26
CA LEU A 370 -3.34 -11.69 -3.16
C LEU A 370 -3.21 -12.75 -2.07
N ILE A 371 -4.33 -13.24 -1.50
CA ILE A 371 -4.25 -14.19 -0.37
C ILE A 371 -3.74 -15.57 -0.77
N SER A 372 -3.77 -15.93 -2.07
CA SER A 372 -3.07 -17.11 -2.58
C SER A 372 -1.57 -17.05 -2.31
N GLY A 373 -1.01 -15.84 -2.25
CA GLY A 373 0.41 -15.57 -2.01
C GLY A 373 0.92 -15.95 -0.62
N VAL A 374 0.06 -16.26 0.34
CA VAL A 374 0.44 -16.62 1.71
C VAL A 374 -0.38 -17.81 2.21
N SER A 375 0.24 -18.71 2.99
CA SER A 375 -0.44 -19.83 3.63
C SER A 375 -1.36 -19.35 4.77
N LEU A 376 -2.32 -20.19 5.18
CA LEU A 376 -3.23 -19.86 6.26
C LEU A 376 -2.53 -19.63 7.60
N ASP A 377 -1.44 -20.37 7.84
CA ASP A 377 -0.60 -20.23 9.03
C ASP A 377 0.37 -19.04 8.96
N GLY A 378 0.47 -18.36 7.80
CA GLY A 378 1.34 -17.20 7.60
C GLY A 378 2.82 -17.51 7.39
N GLY A 379 3.21 -18.82 7.34
CA GLY A 379 4.62 -19.26 7.34
C GLY A 379 5.22 -19.64 6.00
N SER A 380 4.42 -19.60 4.91
CA SER A 380 4.92 -19.93 3.57
C SER A 380 4.23 -19.13 2.47
N PHE A 381 4.92 -18.94 1.35
CA PHE A 381 4.56 -17.94 0.34
C PHE A 381 4.65 -18.48 -1.08
N PHE A 382 3.80 -17.95 -1.97
CA PHE A 382 4.03 -17.96 -3.40
C PHE A 382 4.66 -16.64 -3.85
N TYR A 383 5.57 -16.74 -4.81
CA TYR A 383 6.06 -15.60 -5.57
C TYR A 383 5.17 -15.43 -6.82
N PRO A 384 5.23 -16.30 -7.86
CA PRO A 384 4.19 -16.38 -8.88
C PRO A 384 2.97 -17.15 -8.37
N ASN A 385 1.81 -16.85 -8.94
CA ASN A 385 0.54 -17.51 -8.64
C ASN A 385 -0.13 -18.00 -9.94
N PRO A 386 0.34 -19.10 -10.54
CA PRO A 386 -0.27 -19.67 -11.73
C PRO A 386 -1.70 -20.14 -11.44
N LEU A 387 -2.60 -20.05 -12.44
CA LEU A 387 -4.00 -20.44 -12.28
C LEU A 387 -4.21 -21.95 -12.43
N SER A 388 -3.27 -22.65 -13.04
CA SER A 388 -3.28 -24.10 -13.11
C SER A 388 -1.90 -24.68 -12.80
N SER A 389 -1.86 -25.89 -12.24
CA SER A 389 -0.65 -26.56 -11.83
C SER A 389 -0.73 -28.05 -12.13
N ASN A 390 0.41 -28.68 -12.36
CA ASN A 390 0.55 -30.15 -12.46
C ASN A 390 0.76 -30.84 -11.11
N GLY A 391 0.47 -30.15 -10.00
CA GLY A 391 0.63 -30.63 -8.63
C GLY A 391 2.05 -30.54 -8.04
N LYS A 392 3.03 -30.03 -8.79
CA LYS A 392 4.42 -29.90 -8.33
C LYS A 392 4.77 -28.52 -7.80
N TYR A 393 3.84 -27.56 -7.85
CA TYR A 393 4.04 -26.19 -7.40
C TYR A 393 3.49 -25.99 -5.98
N SER A 394 4.35 -25.55 -5.05
CA SER A 394 4.00 -25.35 -3.65
C SER A 394 4.61 -24.07 -3.09
N ARG A 395 4.00 -23.54 -2.02
CA ARG A 395 4.54 -22.39 -1.28
C ARG A 395 5.88 -22.74 -0.67
N LYS A 396 6.76 -21.73 -0.56
CA LYS A 396 8.08 -21.85 0.06
C LYS A 396 8.15 -21.01 1.34
N PRO A 397 8.93 -21.44 2.35
CA PRO A 397 9.09 -20.70 3.60
C PRO A 397 9.70 -19.30 3.39
N TRP A 398 10.59 -19.17 2.41
CA TRP A 398 11.28 -17.93 2.08
C TRP A 398 11.87 -17.95 0.66
N PHE A 399 12.32 -16.77 0.20
CA PHE A 399 13.00 -16.60 -1.09
C PHE A 399 14.28 -15.80 -0.91
N GLY A 400 15.30 -16.03 -1.75
CA GLY A 400 16.52 -15.21 -1.79
C GLY A 400 16.18 -13.74 -2.10
N CYS A 401 15.34 -13.51 -3.12
CA CYS A 401 14.65 -12.23 -3.34
C CYS A 401 13.32 -12.23 -2.57
N ALA A 402 13.29 -11.61 -1.40
CA ALA A 402 12.19 -11.75 -0.44
C ALA A 402 11.11 -10.66 -0.58
N CYS A 403 10.94 -10.07 -1.77
CA CYS A 403 9.98 -8.97 -1.94
C CYS A 403 8.53 -9.39 -1.64
N CYS A 404 8.08 -10.58 -2.03
CA CYS A 404 6.71 -11.02 -1.79
C CYS A 404 6.42 -11.29 -0.31
N PRO A 405 7.21 -12.07 0.46
CA PRO A 405 6.99 -12.23 1.90
C PRO A 405 6.99 -10.91 2.66
N SER A 406 7.96 -10.03 2.40
CA SER A 406 8.06 -8.73 3.04
C SER A 406 6.91 -7.79 2.66
N ASN A 407 6.41 -7.84 1.41
CA ASN A 407 5.20 -7.12 1.00
C ASN A 407 3.93 -7.65 1.68
N VAL A 408 3.77 -8.97 1.82
CA VAL A 408 2.66 -9.57 2.57
C VAL A 408 2.67 -9.10 4.02
N SER A 409 3.87 -9.10 4.66
CA SER A 409 4.01 -8.67 6.06
C SER A 409 3.55 -7.23 6.29
N ARG A 410 3.76 -6.31 5.33
CA ARG A 410 3.31 -4.91 5.45
C ARG A 410 1.87 -4.69 5.00
N PHE A 411 1.34 -5.51 4.07
CA PHE A 411 0.00 -5.32 3.55
C PHE A 411 -1.09 -5.81 4.50
N ILE A 412 -1.00 -7.06 4.98
CA ILE A 412 -2.08 -7.70 5.76
C ILE A 412 -2.50 -6.86 6.98
N PRO A 413 -1.59 -6.31 7.81
CA PRO A 413 -1.99 -5.49 8.96
C PRO A 413 -2.75 -4.21 8.59
N SER A 414 -2.59 -3.68 7.36
CA SER A 414 -3.27 -2.46 6.89
C SER A 414 -4.66 -2.72 6.31
N LEU A 415 -5.05 -3.98 6.11
CA LEU A 415 -6.32 -4.37 5.47
C LEU A 415 -7.57 -3.67 6.02
N PRO A 416 -7.73 -3.46 7.33
CA PRO A 416 -8.94 -2.81 7.85
C PRO A 416 -9.17 -1.39 7.31
N GLY A 417 -8.15 -0.73 6.77
CA GLY A 417 -8.25 0.59 6.15
C GLY A 417 -8.99 0.64 4.82
N TYR A 418 -9.32 -0.52 4.23
CA TYR A 418 -10.06 -0.60 2.96
C TYR A 418 -11.57 -0.78 3.15
N VAL A 419 -12.04 -0.96 4.40
CA VAL A 419 -13.45 -1.30 4.67
C VAL A 419 -14.39 -0.13 4.45
N TYR A 420 -13.99 1.05 4.89
CA TYR A 420 -14.81 2.26 4.85
C TYR A 420 -14.05 3.46 4.28
N ALA A 421 -14.82 4.40 3.73
CA ALA A 421 -14.33 5.72 3.37
C ALA A 421 -15.42 6.78 3.63
N VAL A 422 -15.05 8.05 3.71
CA VAL A 422 -16.00 9.15 4.02
C VAL A 422 -15.80 10.28 3.02
N LYS A 423 -16.91 10.85 2.55
CA LYS A 423 -16.91 12.08 1.76
C LYS A 423 -17.98 13.01 2.31
N ASN A 424 -17.58 14.06 3.03
CA ASN A 424 -18.52 14.97 3.71
C ASN A 424 -19.46 14.20 4.65
N ASP A 425 -20.76 14.20 4.36
CA ASP A 425 -21.82 13.48 5.06
C ASP A 425 -22.09 12.07 4.50
N GLN A 426 -21.23 11.53 3.64
CA GLN A 426 -21.40 10.22 3.01
C GLN A 426 -20.42 9.21 3.59
N VAL A 427 -20.93 8.04 3.98
CA VAL A 427 -20.13 6.88 4.44
C VAL A 427 -20.22 5.78 3.41
N TYR A 428 -19.10 5.43 2.81
CA TYR A 428 -18.98 4.31 1.88
C TYR A 428 -18.66 3.03 2.65
N VAL A 429 -19.48 2.01 2.50
CA VAL A 429 -19.26 0.65 2.98
C VAL A 429 -18.75 -0.18 1.81
N ASN A 430 -17.45 -0.40 1.75
CA ASN A 430 -16.74 -0.93 0.59
C ASN A 430 -16.49 -2.42 0.63
N LEU A 431 -16.10 -2.94 1.80
CA LEU A 431 -15.85 -4.38 2.01
C LEU A 431 -16.75 -4.93 3.10
N TYR A 432 -17.19 -6.16 2.89
CA TYR A 432 -18.03 -6.87 3.84
C TYR A 432 -17.18 -7.88 4.62
N LEU A 433 -16.96 -7.54 5.90
CA LEU A 433 -16.27 -8.38 6.88
C LEU A 433 -16.70 -7.95 8.28
N SER A 434 -16.86 -8.87 9.22
CA SER A 434 -17.29 -8.52 10.57
C SER A 434 -16.26 -7.64 11.27
N ASN A 435 -16.72 -6.50 11.78
CA ASN A 435 -15.86 -5.52 12.43
C ASN A 435 -16.63 -4.55 13.33
N LYS A 436 -15.89 -3.80 14.16
CA LYS A 436 -16.36 -2.62 14.88
C LYS A 436 -15.56 -1.44 14.40
N ALA A 437 -16.25 -0.41 13.92
CA ALA A 437 -15.61 0.78 13.34
C ALA A 437 -16.00 2.06 14.09
N GLU A 438 -15.00 2.94 14.22
CA GLU A 438 -15.19 4.33 14.62
C GLU A 438 -15.05 5.24 13.40
N LEU A 439 -16.13 5.86 12.98
CA LEU A 439 -16.17 6.75 11.82
C LEU A 439 -16.33 8.20 12.27
N LYS A 440 -15.74 9.13 11.53
CA LYS A 440 -15.96 10.57 11.70
C LYS A 440 -16.70 11.09 10.48
N VAL A 441 -17.93 11.56 10.67
CA VAL A 441 -18.79 12.14 9.64
C VAL A 441 -19.14 13.56 10.07
N ASP A 442 -18.84 14.58 9.27
CA ASP A 442 -18.99 15.99 9.65
C ASP A 442 -18.41 16.31 11.05
N LYS A 443 -17.21 15.80 11.32
CA LYS A 443 -16.51 15.94 12.60
C LYS A 443 -17.17 15.24 13.80
N LYS A 444 -18.31 14.58 13.63
CA LYS A 444 -19.00 13.83 14.68
C LYS A 444 -18.66 12.35 14.60
N LYS A 445 -18.57 11.73 15.76
CA LYS A 445 -18.24 10.31 15.92
C LYS A 445 -19.47 9.44 15.76
N ILE A 446 -19.34 8.38 14.95
CA ILE A 446 -20.29 7.29 14.81
C ILE A 446 -19.57 5.98 15.11
N LEU A 447 -20.22 5.09 15.88
CA LEU A 447 -19.78 3.71 16.03
C LEU A 447 -20.70 2.81 15.23
N LEU A 448 -20.09 2.07 14.30
CA LEU A 448 -20.74 1.09 13.42
C LEU A 448 -20.21 -0.30 13.73
N GLU A 449 -21.10 -1.27 13.82
CA GLU A 449 -20.77 -2.69 13.91
C GLU A 449 -21.29 -3.39 12.67
N GLN A 450 -20.44 -4.16 12.00
CA GLN A 450 -20.78 -5.01 10.86
C GLN A 450 -20.64 -6.47 11.25
N GLU A 451 -21.68 -7.27 11.01
CA GLU A 451 -21.73 -8.71 11.23
C GLU A 451 -22.04 -9.39 9.90
N THR A 452 -21.25 -10.39 9.51
CA THR A 452 -21.45 -11.15 8.27
C THR A 452 -20.68 -12.46 8.28
N GLY A 453 -21.18 -13.45 7.54
CA GLY A 453 -20.45 -14.68 7.21
C GLY A 453 -19.70 -14.60 5.87
N TYR A 454 -19.55 -13.42 5.28
CA TYR A 454 -18.85 -13.22 4.01
C TYR A 454 -17.37 -13.69 4.10
N PRO A 455 -16.82 -14.37 3.09
CA PRO A 455 -17.36 -14.61 1.75
C PRO A 455 -18.21 -15.88 1.60
N TRP A 456 -18.55 -16.58 2.68
CA TRP A 456 -19.24 -17.87 2.63
C TRP A 456 -20.75 -17.75 2.43
N ASN A 457 -21.32 -16.65 2.89
CA ASN A 457 -22.71 -16.27 2.60
C ASN A 457 -22.81 -14.76 2.35
N GLY A 458 -23.95 -14.31 1.85
CA GLY A 458 -24.18 -12.90 1.48
C GLY A 458 -24.92 -12.08 2.53
N ASP A 459 -25.23 -12.65 3.70
CA ASP A 459 -25.95 -11.92 4.74
C ASP A 459 -25.04 -10.92 5.45
N ILE A 460 -25.46 -9.67 5.46
CA ILE A 460 -24.70 -8.57 6.05
C ILE A 460 -25.63 -7.77 6.96
N ARG A 461 -25.20 -7.51 8.17
CA ARG A 461 -25.90 -6.71 9.15
C ARG A 461 -25.02 -5.58 9.65
N LEU A 462 -25.48 -4.35 9.45
CA LEU A 462 -24.81 -3.12 9.88
C LEU A 462 -25.65 -2.48 10.98
N LYS A 463 -25.05 -2.24 12.16
CA LYS A 463 -25.74 -1.67 13.32
C LYS A 463 -25.05 -0.39 13.78
N ILE A 464 -25.81 0.68 13.92
CA ILE A 464 -25.34 1.90 14.58
C ILE A 464 -25.34 1.68 16.08
N THR A 465 -24.17 1.54 16.69
CA THR A 465 -24.04 1.29 18.14
C THR A 465 -23.90 2.60 18.93
N GLN A 466 -23.45 3.68 18.26
CA GLN A 466 -23.46 5.05 18.79
C GLN A 466 -23.56 6.04 17.64
N GLY A 467 -24.42 7.07 17.79
CA GLY A 467 -24.61 8.15 16.82
C GLY A 467 -26.04 8.70 16.91
N ASN A 468 -26.21 9.95 16.51
CA ASN A 468 -27.50 10.61 16.32
C ASN A 468 -27.27 11.81 15.36
N GLN A 469 -27.25 11.53 14.06
CA GLN A 469 -27.00 12.58 13.06
C GLN A 469 -27.47 12.15 11.67
N ASP A 470 -27.69 13.13 10.81
CA ASP A 470 -28.00 12.92 9.40
C ASP A 470 -26.71 12.56 8.65
N PHE A 471 -26.76 11.51 7.85
CA PHE A 471 -25.75 11.16 6.86
C PHE A 471 -26.29 10.15 5.84
N THR A 472 -25.60 10.02 4.71
CA THR A 472 -25.90 9.04 3.67
C THR A 472 -24.99 7.83 3.82
N MET A 473 -25.56 6.65 4.04
CA MET A 473 -24.83 5.38 3.96
C MET A 473 -24.86 4.88 2.52
N LYS A 474 -23.69 4.70 1.92
CA LYS A 474 -23.50 4.14 0.58
C LYS A 474 -23.05 2.68 0.70
N LEU A 475 -23.96 1.76 0.42
CA LEU A 475 -23.71 0.31 0.45
C LEU A 475 -23.25 -0.15 -0.91
N ARG A 476 -22.03 -0.69 -1.03
CA ARG A 476 -21.58 -1.28 -2.28
C ARG A 476 -22.41 -2.53 -2.61
N ILE A 477 -23.02 -2.53 -3.77
CA ILE A 477 -23.59 -3.75 -4.34
C ILE A 477 -22.52 -4.35 -5.27
N PRO A 478 -21.89 -5.49 -4.88
CA PRO A 478 -20.77 -6.04 -5.64
C PRO A 478 -21.10 -6.28 -7.11
N GLY A 479 -20.11 -6.12 -7.99
CA GLY A 479 -20.28 -6.32 -9.43
C GLY A 479 -20.83 -7.70 -9.77
N TRP A 480 -20.38 -8.74 -9.08
CA TRP A 480 -20.85 -10.10 -9.27
C TRP A 480 -22.35 -10.28 -8.94
N VAL A 481 -22.93 -9.54 -7.98
CA VAL A 481 -24.37 -9.48 -7.72
C VAL A 481 -25.10 -8.80 -8.88
N ARG A 482 -24.49 -7.79 -9.49
CA ARG A 482 -25.04 -7.05 -10.62
C ARG A 482 -24.86 -7.77 -11.97
N GLY A 483 -24.29 -8.98 -11.96
CA GLY A 483 -24.03 -9.79 -13.14
C GLY A 483 -22.71 -9.52 -13.87
N ASN A 484 -21.77 -8.79 -13.21
CA ASN A 484 -20.46 -8.49 -13.77
C ASN A 484 -19.38 -9.32 -13.05
N VAL A 485 -18.63 -10.15 -13.75
CA VAL A 485 -17.52 -10.94 -13.18
C VAL A 485 -16.40 -9.99 -12.70
N LEU A 486 -15.99 -9.11 -13.60
CA LEU A 486 -15.06 -8.01 -13.41
C LEU A 486 -15.57 -6.82 -14.25
N PRO A 487 -15.15 -5.58 -14.00
CA PRO A 487 -15.43 -4.48 -14.91
C PRO A 487 -14.90 -4.77 -16.33
N GLY A 488 -15.64 -4.34 -17.36
CA GLY A 488 -15.31 -4.62 -18.76
C GLY A 488 -16.01 -5.88 -19.31
N ASP A 489 -15.54 -6.37 -20.46
CA ASP A 489 -16.12 -7.46 -21.23
C ASP A 489 -15.20 -8.70 -21.36
N LEU A 490 -14.04 -8.69 -20.68
CA LEU A 490 -13.07 -9.79 -20.75
C LEU A 490 -13.62 -11.11 -20.19
N TYR A 491 -14.50 -11.03 -19.19
CA TYR A 491 -15.15 -12.17 -18.55
C TYR A 491 -16.65 -11.96 -18.45
N SER A 492 -17.42 -13.01 -18.76
CA SER A 492 -18.87 -13.03 -18.62
C SER A 492 -19.33 -14.33 -17.95
N TYR A 493 -20.45 -14.29 -17.26
CA TYR A 493 -21.10 -15.52 -16.79
C TYR A 493 -21.67 -16.30 -17.98
N ALA A 494 -21.65 -17.63 -17.89
CA ALA A 494 -22.21 -18.50 -18.92
C ALA A 494 -23.76 -18.43 -18.97
N ASP A 495 -24.37 -18.05 -17.87
CA ASP A 495 -25.80 -17.81 -17.75
C ASP A 495 -26.07 -16.32 -17.45
N ASN A 496 -27.29 -15.88 -17.72
CA ASN A 496 -27.70 -14.49 -17.45
C ASN A 496 -28.33 -14.33 -16.05
N GLN A 497 -28.14 -15.32 -15.16
CA GLN A 497 -28.69 -15.26 -13.82
C GLN A 497 -27.93 -14.23 -12.99
N LYS A 498 -28.67 -13.33 -12.35
CA LYS A 498 -28.15 -12.38 -11.38
C LYS A 498 -28.62 -12.80 -10.00
N PRO A 499 -27.73 -12.95 -9.02
CA PRO A 499 -28.18 -13.16 -7.63
C PRO A 499 -29.15 -12.06 -7.21
N ALA A 500 -30.27 -12.47 -6.61
CA ALA A 500 -31.19 -11.52 -6.00
C ALA A 500 -30.57 -10.97 -4.72
N TYR A 501 -30.80 -9.69 -4.43
CA TYR A 501 -30.46 -9.09 -3.14
C TYR A 501 -31.61 -8.21 -2.66
N GLN A 502 -31.67 -7.99 -1.38
CA GLN A 502 -32.63 -7.10 -0.73
C GLN A 502 -31.92 -6.26 0.33
N VAL A 503 -32.30 -5.01 0.47
CA VAL A 503 -31.81 -4.14 1.52
C VAL A 503 -32.98 -3.71 2.39
N SER A 504 -32.82 -3.78 3.72
CA SER A 504 -33.80 -3.26 4.66
C SER A 504 -33.15 -2.36 5.71
N VAL A 505 -33.95 -1.47 6.28
CA VAL A 505 -33.59 -0.65 7.45
C VAL A 505 -34.63 -0.85 8.52
N ASN A 506 -34.22 -1.38 9.68
CA ASN A 506 -35.12 -1.69 10.79
C ASN A 506 -36.30 -2.59 10.36
N GLY A 507 -36.04 -3.58 9.48
CA GLY A 507 -37.01 -4.50 8.92
C GLY A 507 -37.89 -3.94 7.80
N GLN A 508 -37.72 -2.67 7.39
CA GLN A 508 -38.45 -2.10 6.27
C GLN A 508 -37.56 -2.12 5.02
N THR A 509 -38.09 -2.72 3.94
CA THR A 509 -37.37 -2.77 2.64
C THR A 509 -37.08 -1.37 2.13
N VAL A 510 -35.86 -1.19 1.63
CA VAL A 510 -35.42 0.05 0.98
C VAL A 510 -35.33 -0.22 -0.52
N GLU A 511 -36.11 0.54 -1.28
CA GLU A 511 -36.00 0.61 -2.73
C GLU A 511 -35.22 1.88 -3.09
N SER A 512 -34.06 1.71 -3.70
CA SER A 512 -33.23 2.81 -4.15
C SER A 512 -32.39 2.36 -5.35
N ASP A 513 -32.17 3.25 -6.28
CA ASP A 513 -31.30 3.01 -7.43
C ASP A 513 -29.84 2.78 -6.99
N VAL A 514 -29.16 1.93 -7.72
CA VAL A 514 -27.73 1.69 -7.57
C VAL A 514 -26.98 2.59 -8.55
N ASN A 515 -26.34 3.64 -8.02
CA ASN A 515 -25.54 4.56 -8.81
C ASN A 515 -24.05 4.37 -8.50
N ASP A 516 -23.21 4.28 -9.55
CA ASP A 516 -21.77 4.00 -9.42
C ASP A 516 -21.48 2.75 -8.57
N GLY A 517 -22.40 1.76 -8.58
CA GLY A 517 -22.33 0.53 -7.81
C GLY A 517 -22.68 0.64 -6.33
N TYR A 518 -23.23 1.78 -5.88
CA TYR A 518 -23.68 2.00 -4.51
C TYR A 518 -25.18 2.23 -4.41
N LEU A 519 -25.84 1.56 -3.48
CA LEU A 519 -27.17 1.87 -2.99
C LEU A 519 -27.06 2.91 -1.88
N SER A 520 -27.75 4.04 -2.01
CA SER A 520 -27.65 5.17 -1.08
C SER A 520 -28.86 5.27 -0.15
N ILE A 521 -28.60 5.38 1.17
CA ILE A 521 -29.64 5.52 2.20
C ILE A 521 -29.37 6.80 2.99
N ALA A 522 -30.09 7.88 2.66
CA ALA A 522 -30.01 9.15 3.34
C ALA A 522 -31.08 9.23 4.45
N ARG A 523 -30.67 9.37 5.71
CA ARG A 523 -31.58 9.53 6.84
C ARG A 523 -30.87 10.04 8.09
N LYS A 524 -31.64 10.41 9.10
CA LYS A 524 -31.14 10.61 10.45
C LYS A 524 -30.92 9.26 11.13
N TRP A 525 -29.66 8.87 11.27
CA TRP A 525 -29.27 7.64 11.92
C TRP A 525 -29.21 7.79 13.43
N LYS A 526 -29.72 6.78 14.15
CA LYS A 526 -29.75 6.73 15.61
C LYS A 526 -29.13 5.45 16.13
N LYS A 527 -28.65 5.48 17.38
CA LYS A 527 -28.25 4.27 18.09
C LYS A 527 -29.36 3.22 18.03
N GLY A 528 -29.03 2.01 17.61
CA GLY A 528 -29.95 0.88 17.47
C GLY A 528 -30.47 0.68 16.05
N ASP A 529 -30.31 1.62 15.14
CA ASP A 529 -30.67 1.42 13.73
C ASP A 529 -29.84 0.29 13.13
N VAL A 530 -30.51 -0.56 12.34
CA VAL A 530 -29.93 -1.74 11.69
C VAL A 530 -30.23 -1.70 10.20
N VAL A 531 -29.18 -1.91 9.39
CA VAL A 531 -29.31 -2.18 7.95
C VAL A 531 -29.00 -3.65 7.72
N GLU A 532 -29.81 -4.31 6.93
CA GLU A 532 -29.61 -5.71 6.54
C GLU A 532 -29.58 -5.81 5.01
N VAL A 533 -28.59 -6.55 4.52
CA VAL A 533 -28.42 -6.84 3.10
C VAL A 533 -28.38 -8.34 2.92
#